data_b6248de0b5da18472cd7c84d17bcfdbb
#
_entry.id   b6248de0b5da18472cd7c84d17bcfdbb
#
_cell.length_a   1.000
_cell.length_b   1.000
_cell.length_c   1.000
_cell.angle_alpha   90.00
_cell.angle_beta   90.00
_cell.angle_gamma   90.00
#
_symmetry.space_group_name_H-M   'P 1'
#
loop_
_entity.id
_entity.type
_entity.pdbx_description
1 polymer ?
#
loop_
_entity_poly.entity_id
_entity_poly.type
_entity_poly.pdbx_seq_one_letter_code
_entity_poly.pdbx_strand_id
1 'polypeptide(L)'
;MKNNKGFSLVELIIVIAIMAILVGVIAPQLIKYIEKSRTSADVQFCDTVHTALSIAMSDISVINDPTNEDAIKWFTTASSYPVYREVSYTESTSLSFAKVFREVCGLENGDQAEFKRIFRSKGARTNGKLNVYIRNEGEFYIYISNSDASGEGGSYNYGDGMDKVICAPLVPQ
;
A
#
# COMPACT_ATOMS: atom_id res chain seq x y z
N MET A 1 49.31 -5.22 -42.51
CA MET A 1 48.46 -6.42 -42.48
C MET A 1 47.62 -6.35 -41.25
N LYS A 2 46.27 -6.17 -41.36
CA LYS A 2 45.34 -6.16 -40.21
C LYS A 2 45.02 -7.63 -39.87
N ASN A 3 45.47 -8.08 -38.68
CA ASN A 3 45.10 -9.39 -38.16
C ASN A 3 43.64 -9.35 -37.68
N ASN A 4 42.71 -9.77 -38.48
CA ASN A 4 41.34 -10.02 -38.06
C ASN A 4 41.32 -11.39 -37.34
N LYS A 5 41.48 -11.36 -36.00
CA LYS A 5 41.24 -12.54 -35.18
C LYS A 5 39.73 -12.63 -34.92
N GLY A 6 39.06 -13.55 -35.62
CA GLY A 6 37.68 -13.89 -35.36
C GLY A 6 37.54 -14.71 -34.11
N PHE A 7 36.41 -14.56 -33.40
CA PHE A 7 36.05 -15.37 -32.21
C PHE A 7 35.91 -16.85 -32.62
N SER A 8 36.46 -17.76 -31.84
CA SER A 8 36.25 -19.19 -32.00
C SER A 8 34.83 -19.58 -31.56
N LEU A 9 34.21 -20.51 -32.30
CA LEU A 9 32.88 -21.04 -31.96
C LEU A 9 32.86 -21.65 -30.54
N VAL A 10 33.96 -22.25 -30.11
CA VAL A 10 34.12 -22.84 -28.76
C VAL A 10 34.12 -21.76 -27.67
N GLU A 11 34.78 -20.63 -27.89
CA GLU A 11 34.77 -19.51 -26.93
C GLU A 11 33.36 -19.00 -26.71
N LEU A 12 32.55 -18.89 -27.78
CA LEU A 12 31.17 -18.47 -27.67
C LEU A 12 30.32 -19.46 -26.88
N ILE A 13 30.48 -20.76 -27.12
CA ILE A 13 29.72 -21.81 -26.41
C ILE A 13 30.06 -21.82 -24.91
N ILE A 14 31.33 -21.66 -24.55
CA ILE A 14 31.75 -21.61 -23.14
C ILE A 14 31.11 -20.41 -22.44
N VAL A 15 31.08 -19.22 -23.06
CA VAL A 15 30.52 -18.02 -22.50
C VAL A 15 29.00 -18.18 -22.25
N ILE A 16 28.26 -18.68 -23.23
CA ILE A 16 26.81 -18.89 -23.05
C ILE A 16 26.51 -19.97 -22.00
N ALA A 17 27.33 -21.01 -21.88
CA ALA A 17 27.18 -22.03 -20.86
C ALA A 17 27.38 -21.46 -19.44
N ILE A 18 28.40 -20.63 -19.23
CA ILE A 18 28.62 -19.96 -17.95
C ILE A 18 27.49 -19.00 -17.65
N MET A 19 27.04 -18.18 -18.59
CA MET A 19 25.91 -17.28 -18.43
C MET A 19 24.63 -18.03 -18.05
N ALA A 20 24.35 -19.16 -18.67
CA ALA A 20 23.17 -19.96 -18.38
C ALA A 20 23.16 -20.46 -16.92
N ILE A 21 24.32 -20.91 -16.41
CA ILE A 21 24.47 -21.36 -15.02
C ILE A 21 24.24 -20.18 -14.06
N LEU A 22 24.87 -19.03 -14.31
CA LEU A 22 24.75 -17.85 -13.46
C LEU A 22 23.30 -17.34 -13.41
N VAL A 23 22.64 -17.22 -14.55
CA VAL A 23 21.23 -16.80 -14.63
C VAL A 23 20.33 -17.80 -13.91
N GLY A 24 20.56 -19.10 -14.07
CA GLY A 24 19.79 -20.16 -13.42
C GLY A 24 19.79 -20.06 -11.88
N VAL A 25 20.91 -19.64 -11.30
CA VAL A 25 21.03 -19.46 -9.81
C VAL A 25 20.45 -18.13 -9.34
N ILE A 26 20.68 -17.05 -10.10
CA ILE A 26 20.30 -15.69 -9.67
C ILE A 26 18.80 -15.40 -9.89
N ALA A 27 18.20 -15.92 -10.96
CA ALA A 27 16.82 -15.58 -11.34
C ALA A 27 15.79 -15.83 -10.23
N PRO A 28 15.74 -16.97 -9.52
CA PRO A 28 14.77 -17.19 -8.46
C PRO A 28 14.94 -16.26 -7.25
N GLN A 29 16.16 -15.85 -6.95
CA GLN A 29 16.43 -14.90 -5.88
C GLN A 29 16.00 -13.48 -6.27
N LEU A 30 16.28 -13.06 -7.50
CA LEU A 30 15.91 -11.76 -8.01
C LEU A 30 14.39 -11.52 -7.99
N ILE A 31 13.61 -12.53 -8.34
CA ILE A 31 12.13 -12.45 -8.27
C ILE A 31 11.66 -12.15 -6.85
N LYS A 32 12.23 -12.80 -5.83
CA LYS A 32 11.90 -12.55 -4.42
C LYS A 32 12.27 -11.13 -3.99
N TYR A 33 13.42 -10.62 -4.41
CA TYR A 33 13.84 -9.25 -4.10
C TYR A 33 12.95 -8.20 -4.76
N ILE A 34 12.53 -8.43 -6.01
CA ILE A 34 11.61 -7.54 -6.71
C ILE A 34 10.27 -7.47 -5.98
N GLU A 35 9.71 -8.61 -5.56
CA GLU A 35 8.44 -8.62 -4.84
C GLU A 35 8.56 -7.94 -3.47
N LYS A 36 9.65 -8.16 -2.73
CA LYS A 36 9.92 -7.44 -1.47
C LYS A 36 10.02 -5.92 -1.69
N SER A 37 10.68 -5.49 -2.75
CA SER A 37 10.75 -4.06 -3.11
C SER A 37 9.37 -3.48 -3.43
N ARG A 38 8.53 -4.22 -4.13
CA ARG A 38 7.14 -3.83 -4.43
C ARG A 38 6.29 -3.71 -3.17
N THR A 39 6.41 -4.66 -2.24
CA THR A 39 5.73 -4.60 -0.95
C THR A 39 6.18 -3.39 -0.14
N SER A 40 7.49 -3.08 -0.14
CA SER A 40 7.98 -1.86 0.52
C SER A 40 7.42 -0.58 -0.09
N ALA A 41 7.21 -0.53 -1.41
CA ALA A 41 6.56 0.60 -2.06
C ALA A 41 5.08 0.73 -1.65
N ASP A 42 4.37 -0.38 -1.47
CA ASP A 42 3.00 -0.38 -0.99
C ASP A 42 2.91 0.09 0.47
N VAL A 43 3.88 -0.27 1.34
CA VAL A 43 3.98 0.26 2.71
C VAL A 43 4.19 1.78 2.68
N GLN A 44 5.09 2.30 1.84
CA GLN A 44 5.29 3.74 1.68
C GLN A 44 4.02 4.46 1.21
N PHE A 45 3.23 3.82 0.36
CA PHE A 45 1.93 4.36 -0.05
C PHE A 45 0.96 4.42 1.14
N CYS A 46 0.90 3.40 2.00
CA CYS A 46 0.11 3.43 3.23
C CYS A 46 0.53 4.60 4.15
N ASP A 47 1.83 4.85 4.31
CA ASP A 47 2.35 5.97 5.09
C ASP A 47 1.98 7.33 4.45
N THR A 48 2.00 7.41 3.13
CA THR A 48 1.55 8.62 2.40
C THR A 48 0.07 8.88 2.65
N VAL A 49 -0.77 7.85 2.57
CA VAL A 49 -2.21 7.95 2.84
C VAL A 49 -2.46 8.35 4.30
N HIS A 50 -1.76 7.75 5.26
CA HIS A 50 -1.85 8.12 6.67
C HIS A 50 -1.54 9.61 6.89
N THR A 51 -0.44 10.08 6.29
CA THR A 51 -0.04 11.50 6.36
C THR A 51 -1.08 12.41 5.71
N ALA A 52 -1.58 12.05 4.56
CA ALA A 52 -2.60 12.82 3.85
C ALA A 52 -3.92 12.93 4.61
N LEU A 53 -4.36 11.83 5.24
CA LEU A 53 -5.53 11.84 6.12
C LEU A 53 -5.32 12.73 7.34
N SER A 54 -4.14 12.66 7.95
CA SER A 54 -3.78 13.51 9.10
C SER A 54 -3.76 14.99 8.73
N ILE A 55 -3.23 15.34 7.56
CA ILE A 55 -3.25 16.72 7.02
C ILE A 55 -4.70 17.14 6.76
N ALA A 56 -5.49 16.32 6.07
CA ALA A 56 -6.87 16.66 5.75
C ALA A 56 -7.72 16.88 7.02
N MET A 57 -7.53 16.07 8.04
CA MET A 57 -8.23 16.25 9.34
C MET A 57 -7.78 17.48 10.12
N SER A 58 -6.58 18.00 9.85
CA SER A 58 -6.01 19.17 10.53
C SER A 58 -6.19 20.47 9.74
N ASP A 59 -6.71 20.39 8.53
CA ASP A 59 -6.90 21.56 7.66
C ASP A 59 -8.03 22.45 8.16
N ILE A 60 -7.77 23.76 8.22
CA ILE A 60 -8.73 24.75 8.74
C ILE A 60 -10.01 24.78 7.91
N SER A 61 -9.93 24.58 6.58
CA SER A 61 -11.09 24.56 5.70
C SER A 61 -11.98 23.34 5.95
N VAL A 62 -11.38 22.24 6.44
CA VAL A 62 -12.09 21.00 6.78
C VAL A 62 -12.70 21.10 8.18
N ILE A 63 -11.94 21.60 9.15
CA ILE A 63 -12.40 21.73 10.56
C ILE A 63 -13.57 22.72 10.67
N ASN A 64 -13.55 23.82 9.94
CA ASN A 64 -14.59 24.85 9.99
C ASN A 64 -15.85 24.50 9.19
N ASP A 65 -15.85 23.43 8.41
CA ASP A 65 -16.98 22.98 7.65
C ASP A 65 -17.66 21.78 8.33
N PRO A 66 -18.83 21.96 8.94
CA PRO A 66 -19.52 20.92 9.69
C PRO A 66 -19.90 19.70 8.81
N THR A 67 -19.92 19.84 7.48
CA THR A 67 -20.21 18.71 6.58
C THR A 67 -19.15 17.63 6.59
N ASN A 68 -17.94 17.95 7.09
CA ASN A 68 -16.84 17.00 7.22
C ASN A 68 -16.83 16.22 8.55
N GLU A 69 -17.71 16.54 9.49
CA GLU A 69 -17.69 15.94 10.83
C GLU A 69 -17.78 14.40 10.79
N ASP A 70 -18.67 13.87 9.94
CA ASP A 70 -18.82 12.42 9.77
C ASP A 70 -17.57 11.77 9.15
N ALA A 71 -16.93 12.44 8.21
CA ALA A 71 -15.68 11.96 7.61
C ALA A 71 -14.54 11.91 8.64
N ILE A 72 -14.39 12.94 9.44
CA ILE A 72 -13.38 12.98 10.52
C ILE A 72 -13.65 11.88 11.55
N LYS A 73 -14.89 11.77 12.03
CA LYS A 73 -15.30 10.73 13.00
C LYS A 73 -15.08 9.32 12.45
N TRP A 74 -15.23 9.10 11.14
CA TRP A 74 -14.98 7.81 10.53
C TRP A 74 -13.56 7.30 10.75
N PHE A 75 -12.56 8.18 10.77
CA PHE A 75 -11.16 7.83 10.97
C PHE A 75 -10.70 7.93 12.43
N THR A 76 -11.44 8.61 13.29
CA THR A 76 -10.98 8.93 14.64
C THR A 76 -11.80 8.31 15.74
N THR A 77 -13.06 7.93 15.48
CA THR A 77 -14.00 7.51 16.53
C THR A 77 -14.72 6.22 16.18
N ALA A 78 -14.96 5.37 17.17
CA ALA A 78 -15.76 4.16 17.06
C ALA A 78 -16.53 3.88 18.36
N SER A 79 -17.59 3.07 18.29
CA SER A 79 -18.38 2.63 19.45
C SER A 79 -17.59 1.69 20.35
N SER A 80 -16.65 0.94 19.78
CA SER A 80 -15.71 0.07 20.51
C SER A 80 -14.39 -0.04 19.76
N TYR A 81 -13.28 -0.19 20.49
CA TYR A 81 -11.93 -0.33 19.93
C TYR A 81 -11.35 -1.71 20.24
N PRO A 82 -10.46 -2.25 19.40
CA PRO A 82 -10.05 -1.72 18.10
C PRO A 82 -11.11 -1.91 17.02
N VAL A 83 -11.06 -1.07 15.97
CA VAL A 83 -11.97 -1.16 14.83
C VAL A 83 -11.20 -1.22 13.51
N TYR A 84 -11.72 -2.00 12.56
CA TYR A 84 -11.18 -2.16 11.22
C TYR A 84 -12.23 -1.72 10.21
N ARG A 85 -11.89 -0.80 9.33
CA ARG A 85 -12.78 -0.26 8.30
C ARG A 85 -12.07 -0.12 6.97
N GLU A 86 -12.83 -0.21 5.88
CA GLU A 86 -12.33 0.18 4.57
C GLU A 86 -12.19 1.70 4.50
N VAL A 87 -11.12 2.22 3.90
CA VAL A 87 -10.96 3.67 3.72
C VAL A 87 -12.12 4.20 2.88
N SER A 88 -12.84 5.19 3.39
CA SER A 88 -14.04 5.78 2.80
C SER A 88 -14.00 7.30 2.91
N TYR A 89 -15.03 8.00 2.40
CA TYR A 89 -15.13 9.47 2.33
C TYR A 89 -14.07 10.18 1.48
N THR A 90 -13.05 9.48 1.00
CA THR A 90 -11.96 10.04 0.19
C THR A 90 -12.38 10.30 -1.27
N GLU A 91 -13.42 9.65 -1.73
CA GLU A 91 -14.01 9.76 -3.09
C GLU A 91 -15.07 10.86 -3.22
N SER A 92 -15.55 11.42 -2.11
CA SER A 92 -16.61 12.44 -2.15
C SER A 92 -16.15 13.71 -2.87
N THR A 93 -16.95 14.19 -3.80
CA THR A 93 -16.67 15.43 -4.53
C THR A 93 -17.13 16.68 -3.79
N SER A 94 -18.04 16.54 -2.82
CA SER A 94 -18.63 17.65 -2.06
C SER A 94 -17.84 18.01 -0.80
N LEU A 95 -17.12 17.04 -0.21
CA LEU A 95 -16.38 17.25 1.03
C LEU A 95 -15.04 17.94 0.79
N SER A 96 -14.73 18.99 1.53
CA SER A 96 -13.41 19.62 1.52
C SER A 96 -12.33 18.66 2.05
N PHE A 97 -12.66 17.82 3.04
CA PHE A 97 -11.82 16.71 3.50
C PHE A 97 -11.30 15.85 2.35
N ALA A 98 -12.21 15.37 1.48
CA ALA A 98 -11.84 14.53 0.35
C ALA A 98 -10.98 15.28 -0.70
N LYS A 99 -11.21 16.57 -0.88
CA LYS A 99 -10.40 17.40 -1.80
C LYS A 99 -8.97 17.53 -1.29
N VAL A 100 -8.79 17.93 -0.03
CA VAL A 100 -7.46 18.06 0.59
C VAL A 100 -6.73 16.73 0.57
N PHE A 101 -7.40 15.64 0.95
CA PHE A 101 -6.83 14.31 0.91
C PHE A 101 -6.29 13.95 -0.48
N ARG A 102 -7.12 14.10 -1.52
CA ARG A 102 -6.71 13.77 -2.91
C ARG A 102 -5.58 14.64 -3.41
N GLU A 103 -5.60 15.93 -3.09
CA GLU A 103 -4.54 16.86 -3.47
C GLU A 103 -3.20 16.45 -2.86
N VAL A 104 -3.16 16.10 -1.58
CA VAL A 104 -1.93 15.65 -0.89
C VAL A 104 -1.44 14.32 -1.44
N CYS A 105 -2.34 13.37 -1.74
CA CYS A 105 -1.98 12.07 -2.30
C CYS A 105 -1.70 12.10 -3.81
N GLY A 106 -2.04 13.17 -4.52
CA GLY A 106 -1.96 13.23 -5.98
C GLY A 106 -2.97 12.30 -6.67
N LEU A 107 -4.17 12.16 -6.10
CA LEU A 107 -5.23 11.29 -6.57
C LEU A 107 -6.31 12.08 -7.32
N GLU A 108 -6.97 11.44 -8.30
CA GLU A 108 -8.08 12.02 -9.04
C GLU A 108 -9.43 11.72 -8.36
N ASN A 109 -9.69 10.47 -8.05
CA ASN A 109 -10.98 9.99 -7.53
C ASN A 109 -10.92 9.66 -6.03
N GLY A 110 -9.82 9.11 -5.53
CA GLY A 110 -9.66 8.69 -4.15
C GLY A 110 -10.50 7.45 -3.79
N ASP A 111 -10.88 6.64 -4.78
CA ASP A 111 -11.64 5.41 -4.60
C ASP A 111 -10.74 4.16 -4.52
N GLN A 112 -11.30 3.04 -4.10
CA GLN A 112 -10.57 1.76 -4.00
C GLN A 112 -10.03 1.28 -5.36
N ALA A 113 -10.68 1.63 -6.46
CA ALA A 113 -10.24 1.26 -7.79
C ALA A 113 -8.96 2.01 -8.17
N GLU A 114 -8.85 3.28 -7.78
CA GLU A 114 -7.63 4.06 -7.98
C GLU A 114 -6.49 3.58 -7.08
N PHE A 115 -6.74 3.33 -5.80
CA PHE A 115 -5.75 2.76 -4.89
C PHE A 115 -5.18 1.45 -5.43
N LYS A 116 -6.04 0.56 -5.92
CA LYS A 116 -5.63 -0.72 -6.51
C LYS A 116 -4.72 -0.57 -7.73
N ARG A 117 -4.90 0.50 -8.52
CA ARG A 117 -4.00 0.80 -9.67
C ARG A 117 -2.61 1.25 -9.24
N ILE A 118 -2.50 1.87 -8.06
CA ILE A 118 -1.22 2.35 -7.50
C ILE A 118 -0.42 1.21 -6.90
N PHE A 119 -1.07 0.20 -6.33
CA PHE A 119 -0.41 -0.92 -5.68
C PHE A 119 0.61 -1.62 -6.59
N ARG A 120 1.75 -1.99 -6.01
CA ARG A 120 2.90 -2.55 -6.73
C ARG A 120 3.06 -4.05 -6.51
N SER A 121 2.83 -4.56 -5.29
CA SER A 121 2.94 -5.98 -4.99
C SER A 121 1.85 -6.80 -5.67
N LYS A 122 2.17 -8.06 -5.99
CA LYS A 122 1.22 -8.97 -6.66
C LYS A 122 -0.04 -9.18 -5.85
N GLY A 123 0.09 -9.36 -4.54
CA GLY A 123 -1.04 -9.57 -3.63
C GLY A 123 -1.98 -8.37 -3.60
N ALA A 124 -1.43 -7.16 -3.40
CA ALA A 124 -2.22 -5.92 -3.35
C ALA A 124 -2.94 -5.63 -4.67
N ARG A 125 -2.29 -5.83 -5.81
CA ARG A 125 -2.89 -5.62 -7.13
C ARG A 125 -4.02 -6.60 -7.46
N THR A 126 -3.99 -7.81 -6.92
CA THR A 126 -5.01 -8.84 -7.22
C THR A 126 -6.29 -8.57 -6.44
N ASN A 127 -6.22 -8.55 -5.12
CA ASN A 127 -7.38 -8.46 -4.24
C ASN A 127 -7.22 -7.42 -3.11
N GLY A 128 -6.17 -6.59 -3.17
CA GLY A 128 -5.90 -5.62 -2.12
C GLY A 128 -6.95 -4.53 -2.04
N LYS A 129 -7.30 -4.17 -0.81
CA LYS A 129 -8.10 -3.01 -0.43
C LYS A 129 -7.34 -2.18 0.58
N LEU A 130 -7.49 -0.88 0.50
CA LEU A 130 -6.93 0.04 1.48
C LEU A 130 -7.88 0.14 2.67
N ASN A 131 -7.37 -0.14 3.86
CA ASN A 131 -8.14 -0.19 5.09
C ASN A 131 -7.50 0.68 6.17
N VAL A 132 -8.33 1.09 7.13
CA VAL A 132 -7.90 1.78 8.34
C VAL A 132 -8.12 0.88 9.55
N TYR A 133 -7.12 0.84 10.41
CA TYR A 133 -7.17 0.25 11.74
C TYR A 133 -7.15 1.37 12.77
N ILE A 134 -8.18 1.48 13.59
CA ILE A 134 -8.29 2.48 14.65
C ILE A 134 -8.09 1.76 15.97
N ARG A 135 -6.98 2.07 16.64
CA ARG A 135 -6.60 1.44 17.91
C ARG A 135 -7.31 2.07 19.10
N ASN A 136 -7.33 3.39 19.13
CA ASN A 136 -7.96 4.22 20.15
C ASN A 136 -8.53 5.47 19.49
N GLU A 137 -9.23 6.30 20.25
CA GLU A 137 -9.72 7.58 19.76
C GLU A 137 -8.56 8.44 19.23
N GLY A 138 -8.65 8.83 17.95
CA GLY A 138 -7.63 9.64 17.28
C GLY A 138 -6.36 8.90 16.84
N GLU A 139 -6.19 7.62 17.19
CA GLU A 139 -5.03 6.82 16.79
C GLU A 139 -5.42 5.81 15.72
N PHE A 140 -4.96 6.02 14.49
CA PHE A 140 -5.29 5.16 13.36
C PHE A 140 -4.05 4.79 12.53
N TYR A 141 -4.15 3.68 11.79
CA TYR A 141 -3.11 3.15 10.92
C TYR A 141 -3.73 2.71 9.61
N ILE A 142 -2.97 2.87 8.52
CA ILE A 142 -3.40 2.46 7.17
C ILE A 142 -2.69 1.18 6.78
N TYR A 143 -3.42 0.24 6.20
CA TYR A 143 -2.87 -1.03 5.74
C TYR A 143 -3.62 -1.56 4.51
N ILE A 144 -2.99 -2.49 3.79
CA ILE A 144 -3.60 -3.17 2.64
C ILE A 144 -3.88 -4.61 3.04
N SER A 145 -5.13 -5.05 2.86
CA SER A 145 -5.53 -6.45 3.06
C SER A 145 -6.32 -6.98 1.87
N ASN A 146 -6.43 -8.29 1.77
CA ASN A 146 -7.22 -8.99 0.75
C ASN A 146 -8.63 -9.38 1.22
N SER A 147 -9.06 -8.92 2.37
CA SER A 147 -10.39 -9.18 2.93
C SER A 147 -11.12 -7.89 3.22
N ASP A 148 -12.45 -7.95 3.15
CA ASP A 148 -13.29 -6.88 3.67
C ASP A 148 -13.07 -6.80 5.18
N ALA A 149 -12.35 -5.78 5.61
CA ALA A 149 -12.22 -5.47 7.02
C ALA A 149 -13.51 -4.76 7.45
N SER A 150 -14.50 -5.53 7.86
CA SER A 150 -15.71 -4.99 8.48
C SER A 150 -15.94 -5.70 9.82
N GLY A 151 -15.84 -4.95 10.91
CA GLY A 151 -16.15 -5.45 12.23
C GLY A 151 -15.81 -4.44 13.31
N GLU A 152 -16.84 -3.90 13.97
CA GLU A 152 -16.69 -3.32 15.28
C GLU A 152 -16.51 -4.47 16.28
N GLY A 153 -15.44 -4.39 17.10
CA GLY A 153 -15.21 -5.36 18.18
C GLY A 153 -14.71 -6.75 17.78
N GLY A 154 -14.36 -6.95 16.51
CA GLY A 154 -13.72 -8.19 16.07
C GLY A 154 -12.29 -8.25 16.60
N SER A 155 -11.99 -9.29 17.38
CA SER A 155 -10.62 -9.63 17.78
C SER A 155 -9.81 -10.04 16.54
N TYR A 156 -9.33 -9.06 15.79
CA TYR A 156 -8.24 -9.27 14.88
C TYR A 156 -6.96 -9.20 15.69
N ASN A 157 -6.53 -10.36 16.21
CA ASN A 157 -5.16 -10.50 16.66
C ASN A 157 -4.27 -10.22 15.46
N TYR A 158 -3.43 -9.21 15.55
CA TYR A 158 -2.38 -8.87 14.59
C TYR A 158 -1.45 -10.08 14.28
N GLY A 159 -1.56 -11.16 15.08
CA GLY A 159 -0.88 -12.43 14.93
C GLY A 159 -1.62 -13.49 14.12
N ASP A 160 -2.95 -13.55 14.17
CA ASP A 160 -3.74 -14.63 13.51
C ASP A 160 -4.29 -14.24 12.13
N GLY A 161 -4.24 -12.96 11.78
CA GLY A 161 -4.74 -12.42 10.50
C GLY A 161 -3.64 -12.04 9.52
N MET A 162 -2.37 -12.35 9.76
CA MET A 162 -1.26 -12.01 8.86
C MET A 162 -1.40 -12.59 7.45
N ASP A 163 -2.12 -13.69 7.27
CA ASP A 163 -2.41 -14.26 5.95
C ASP A 163 -3.32 -13.34 5.09
N LYS A 164 -3.99 -12.36 5.71
CA LYS A 164 -4.90 -11.43 5.04
C LYS A 164 -4.30 -10.03 4.86
N VAL A 165 -3.33 -9.64 5.67
CA VAL A 165 -2.62 -8.36 5.53
C VAL A 165 -1.51 -8.52 4.50
N ILE A 166 -1.60 -7.77 3.42
CA ILE A 166 -0.61 -7.80 2.33
C ILE A 166 0.57 -6.91 2.70
N CYS A 167 0.30 -5.72 3.20
CA CYS A 167 1.32 -4.82 3.73
C CYS A 167 0.72 -3.86 4.76
N ALA A 168 1.50 -3.57 5.78
CA ALA A 168 1.21 -2.57 6.80
C ALA A 168 2.49 -1.88 7.23
N PRO A 169 2.44 -0.58 7.58
CA PRO A 169 3.50 0.06 8.34
C PRO A 169 3.68 -0.68 9.67
N LEU A 170 4.87 -0.56 10.25
CA LEU A 170 5.14 -1.12 11.58
C LEU A 170 4.22 -0.41 12.59
N VAL A 171 3.21 -1.13 13.08
CA VAL A 171 2.39 -0.66 14.20
C VAL A 171 3.24 -0.83 15.46
N PRO A 172 3.44 0.20 16.27
CA PRO A 172 4.09 0.06 17.57
C PRO A 172 3.33 -0.98 18.40
N GLN A 173 4.06 -1.96 18.93
CA GLN A 173 3.51 -3.00 19.82
C GLN A 173 3.14 -2.42 21.19
#